data_c99cfa651464cf4c07969af1aaa4267c
#
_entry.id   c99cfa651464cf4c07969af1aaa4267c
#
_cell.length_a   1.000
_cell.length_b   1.000
_cell.length_c   1.000
_cell.angle_alpha   90.00
_cell.angle_beta   90.00
_cell.angle_gamma   90.00
#
_symmetry.space_group_name_H-M   'P 1'
#
loop_
_entity.id
_entity.type
_entity.pdbx_description
1 polymer ?
#
loop_
_entity_poly.entity_id
_entity_poly.type
_entity_poly.pdbx_seq_one_letter_code
_entity_poly.pdbx_strand_id
1 'polypeptide(L)'
;MTHVIITGGSSGIGLAVARIYVHRGYSVSLIARGEAGLEAARTALGNAGDGRVHIAPADVADAGAVSKAIRACEAAAGPCDILICSAGIVEPSRFEDQNETDFDRQIAVNLSGSVYAVRAVYAQMQARGMGRIMLVSSGAGLIGIPGYAAYCASKFALRGFAEALRSEGRPKGVTVSICFPPDTQTPQLERERAARPAEAEVIMGQVKPWSAERVANQMVRALDRGRFEVYFGLTLLALGRFAPLVRPLIDWHFDRRIRRVRKVAGR
;
A
#
# COMPACT_ATOMS: atom_id res chain seq x y z
N MET A 1 17.83 19.06 1.13
CA MET A 1 17.54 18.03 0.07
C MET A 1 16.25 17.34 0.46
N THR A 2 15.33 17.09 -0.45
CA THR A 2 14.06 16.42 -0.12
C THR A 2 14.29 14.97 0.29
N HIS A 3 13.74 14.56 1.43
CA HIS A 3 13.88 13.21 1.98
C HIS A 3 12.56 12.42 1.87
N VAL A 4 12.64 11.24 1.29
CA VAL A 4 11.51 10.32 1.09
C VAL A 4 11.72 9.06 1.92
N ILE A 5 10.78 8.74 2.80
CA ILE A 5 10.78 7.49 3.56
C ILE A 5 9.71 6.55 2.98
N ILE A 6 10.07 5.30 2.70
CA ILE A 6 9.20 4.31 2.06
C ILE A 6 9.16 3.04 2.91
N THR A 7 8.01 2.74 3.51
CA THR A 7 7.79 1.41 4.11
C THR A 7 7.44 0.40 3.01
N GLY A 8 7.92 -0.84 3.14
CA GLY A 8 7.80 -1.82 2.06
C GLY A 8 8.68 -1.50 0.84
N GLY A 9 9.79 -0.78 1.07
CA GLY A 9 10.68 -0.30 0.01
C GLY A 9 11.60 -1.35 -0.62
N SER A 10 11.65 -2.57 -0.09
CA SER A 10 12.56 -3.62 -0.56
C SER A 10 12.11 -4.32 -1.86
N SER A 11 10.87 -4.16 -2.29
CA SER A 11 10.34 -4.83 -3.49
C SER A 11 9.10 -4.14 -4.07
N GLY A 12 8.63 -4.63 -5.22
CA GLY A 12 7.35 -4.28 -5.80
C GLY A 12 7.12 -2.77 -5.99
N ILE A 13 5.94 -2.28 -5.59
CA ILE A 13 5.53 -0.88 -5.76
C ILE A 13 6.45 0.06 -5.00
N GLY A 14 6.82 -0.28 -3.74
CA GLY A 14 7.69 0.55 -2.91
C GLY A 14 9.06 0.76 -3.54
N LEU A 15 9.69 -0.29 -4.07
CA LEU A 15 10.97 -0.20 -4.77
C LEU A 15 10.85 0.59 -6.08
N ALA A 16 9.76 0.42 -6.83
CA ALA A 16 9.53 1.18 -8.04
C ALA A 16 9.35 2.69 -7.77
N VAL A 17 8.68 3.05 -6.66
CA VAL A 17 8.58 4.45 -6.19
C VAL A 17 9.95 4.97 -5.76
N ALA A 18 10.74 4.17 -5.03
CA ALA A 18 12.10 4.53 -4.62
C ALA A 18 12.97 4.90 -5.82
N ARG A 19 12.93 4.07 -6.88
CA ARG A 19 13.68 4.32 -8.11
C ARG A 19 13.35 5.68 -8.72
N ILE A 20 12.08 6.08 -8.76
CA ILE A 20 11.68 7.38 -9.31
C ILE A 20 12.29 8.52 -8.49
N TYR A 21 12.25 8.45 -7.17
CA TYR A 21 12.77 9.52 -6.32
C TYR A 21 14.30 9.58 -6.31
N VAL A 22 14.99 8.44 -6.36
CA VAL A 22 16.44 8.40 -6.56
C VAL A 22 16.86 9.07 -7.86
N HIS A 23 16.18 8.79 -8.98
CA HIS A 23 16.44 9.43 -10.26
C HIS A 23 16.13 10.95 -10.26
N ARG A 24 15.27 11.41 -9.37
CA ARG A 24 15.00 12.83 -9.14
C ARG A 24 16.06 13.52 -8.26
N GLY A 25 17.04 12.79 -7.78
CA GLY A 25 18.09 13.31 -6.90
C GLY A 25 17.67 13.47 -5.44
N TYR A 26 16.60 12.81 -4.99
CA TYR A 26 16.14 12.88 -3.60
C TYR A 26 16.90 11.88 -2.73
N SER A 27 17.01 12.17 -1.43
CA SER A 27 17.40 11.16 -0.45
C SER A 27 16.25 10.20 -0.21
N VAL A 28 16.50 8.90 -0.21
CA VAL A 28 15.48 7.87 -0.08
C VAL A 28 15.86 6.90 1.02
N SER A 29 14.97 6.72 1.98
CA SER A 29 15.11 5.72 3.05
C SER A 29 14.09 4.60 2.85
N LEU A 30 14.58 3.35 2.84
CA LEU A 30 13.79 2.15 2.69
C LEU A 30 13.61 1.46 4.03
N ILE A 31 12.37 1.15 4.40
CA ILE A 31 12.04 0.39 5.60
C ILE A 31 11.35 -0.91 5.19
N ALA A 32 11.87 -2.05 5.63
CA ALA A 32 11.28 -3.38 5.48
C ALA A 32 11.87 -4.33 6.53
N ARG A 33 11.29 -5.53 6.70
CA ARG A 33 11.71 -6.49 7.73
C ARG A 33 13.09 -7.10 7.48
N GLY A 34 13.35 -7.51 6.24
CA GLY A 34 14.54 -8.29 5.88
C GLY A 34 15.70 -7.41 5.44
N GLU A 35 16.81 -7.44 6.17
CA GLU A 35 18.01 -6.68 5.85
C GLU A 35 18.57 -7.05 4.47
N ALA A 36 18.66 -8.35 4.17
CA ALA A 36 19.13 -8.83 2.85
C ALA A 36 18.31 -8.28 1.68
N GLY A 37 16.97 -8.20 1.84
CA GLY A 37 16.09 -7.60 0.84
C GLY A 37 16.28 -6.09 0.68
N LEU A 38 16.57 -5.39 1.76
CA LEU A 38 16.89 -3.96 1.75
C LEU A 38 18.24 -3.68 1.08
N GLU A 39 19.25 -4.49 1.34
CA GLU A 39 20.57 -4.39 0.69
C GLU A 39 20.48 -4.68 -0.80
N ALA A 40 19.74 -5.71 -1.20
CA ALA A 40 19.48 -5.99 -2.61
C ALA A 40 18.74 -4.82 -3.29
N ALA A 41 17.77 -4.21 -2.62
CA ALA A 41 17.06 -3.04 -3.13
C ALA A 41 17.99 -1.83 -3.26
N ARG A 42 18.84 -1.57 -2.27
CA ARG A 42 19.86 -0.51 -2.31
C ARG A 42 20.80 -0.70 -3.49
N THR A 43 21.30 -1.91 -3.68
CA THR A 43 22.15 -2.26 -4.82
C THR A 43 21.43 -2.08 -6.16
N ALA A 44 20.17 -2.49 -6.27
CA ALA A 44 19.35 -2.34 -7.48
C ALA A 44 19.01 -0.88 -7.83
N LEU A 45 19.06 0.03 -6.86
CA LEU A 45 18.93 1.47 -7.07
C LEU A 45 20.24 2.09 -7.58
N GLY A 46 21.36 1.40 -7.42
CA GLY A 46 22.65 1.60 -8.08
C GLY A 46 23.29 2.95 -7.83
N ASN A 47 24.26 3.28 -8.72
CA ASN A 47 25.04 4.52 -8.66
C ASN A 47 24.20 5.80 -8.75
N ALA A 48 22.95 5.72 -9.23
CA ALA A 48 22.02 6.86 -9.17
C ALA A 48 21.74 7.32 -7.72
N GLY A 49 22.03 6.47 -6.75
CA GLY A 49 21.84 6.76 -5.33
C GLY A 49 22.99 7.46 -4.61
N ASP A 50 24.24 7.37 -5.10
CA ASP A 50 25.47 7.98 -4.56
C ASP A 50 25.42 8.40 -3.07
N GLY A 51 25.28 7.43 -2.17
CA GLY A 51 25.13 7.69 -0.73
C GLY A 51 23.78 8.25 -0.27
N ARG A 52 22.82 8.44 -1.16
CA ARG A 52 21.46 8.98 -0.85
C ARG A 52 20.41 7.92 -0.56
N VAL A 53 20.75 6.63 -0.67
CA VAL A 53 19.84 5.53 -0.35
C VAL A 53 20.22 4.94 1.02
N HIS A 54 19.33 5.11 1.98
CA HIS A 54 19.45 4.59 3.35
C HIS A 54 18.50 3.42 3.56
N ILE A 55 18.85 2.52 4.43
CA ILE A 55 18.02 1.36 4.79
C ILE A 55 17.87 1.27 6.30
N ALA A 56 16.70 0.84 6.76
CA ALA A 56 16.42 0.62 8.16
C ALA A 56 15.52 -0.63 8.32
N PRO A 57 16.06 -1.76 8.79
CA PRO A 57 15.26 -2.95 9.06
C PRO A 57 14.23 -2.71 10.16
N ALA A 58 12.96 -2.94 9.87
CA ALA A 58 11.88 -2.91 10.87
C ALA A 58 10.66 -3.70 10.42
N ASP A 59 10.00 -4.37 11.37
CA ASP A 59 8.62 -4.86 11.16
C ASP A 59 7.66 -3.70 11.41
N VAL A 60 6.86 -3.35 10.40
CA VAL A 60 5.91 -2.25 10.51
C VAL A 60 4.77 -2.53 11.50
N ALA A 61 4.53 -3.79 11.86
CA ALA A 61 3.56 -4.15 12.89
C ALA A 61 4.03 -3.81 14.32
N ASP A 62 5.31 -3.49 14.51
CA ASP A 62 5.88 -3.05 15.78
C ASP A 62 6.05 -1.51 15.78
N ALA A 63 5.25 -0.83 16.60
CA ALA A 63 5.29 0.63 16.71
C ALA A 63 6.65 1.17 17.16
N GLY A 64 7.32 0.48 18.08
CA GLY A 64 8.65 0.86 18.59
C GLY A 64 9.73 0.71 17.52
N ALA A 65 9.73 -0.41 16.79
CA ALA A 65 10.63 -0.66 15.68
C ALA A 65 10.46 0.38 14.56
N VAL A 66 9.23 0.69 14.16
CA VAL A 66 8.93 1.73 13.16
C VAL A 66 9.44 3.10 13.60
N SER A 67 9.13 3.50 14.83
CA SER A 67 9.57 4.78 15.35
C SER A 67 11.10 4.90 15.40
N LYS A 68 11.79 3.83 15.81
CA LYS A 68 13.28 3.76 15.81
C LYS A 68 13.84 3.85 14.39
N ALA A 69 13.27 3.09 13.46
CA ALA A 69 13.71 3.07 12.06
C ALA A 69 13.55 4.45 11.40
N ILE A 70 12.40 5.11 11.59
CA ILE A 70 12.14 6.45 11.03
C ILE A 70 13.13 7.47 11.62
N ARG A 71 13.38 7.47 12.94
CA ARG A 71 14.37 8.36 13.54
C ARG A 71 15.77 8.11 12.98
N ALA A 72 16.17 6.85 12.75
CA ALA A 72 17.46 6.54 12.13
C ALA A 72 17.55 7.08 10.70
N CYS A 73 16.47 6.96 9.91
CA CYS A 73 16.38 7.52 8.57
C CYS A 73 16.49 9.07 8.60
N GLU A 74 15.79 9.73 9.51
CA GLU A 74 15.85 11.19 9.66
C GLU A 74 17.21 11.68 10.13
N ALA A 75 17.89 10.93 11.00
CA ALA A 75 19.27 11.24 11.41
C ALA A 75 20.27 11.15 10.24
N ALA A 76 20.04 10.23 9.30
CA ALA A 76 20.91 10.02 8.13
C ALA A 76 20.65 11.02 7.00
N ALA A 77 19.39 11.45 6.76
CA ALA A 77 19.02 12.18 5.56
C ALA A 77 18.19 13.46 5.82
N GLY A 78 18.05 13.85 7.08
CA GLY A 78 17.18 14.99 7.48
C GLY A 78 15.71 14.59 7.65
N PRO A 79 14.86 15.55 8.03
CA PRO A 79 13.47 15.29 8.33
C PRO A 79 12.70 14.75 7.13
N CYS A 80 11.72 13.88 7.39
CA CYS A 80 10.89 13.30 6.36
C CYS A 80 10.00 14.36 5.69
N ASP A 81 10.12 14.54 4.38
CA ASP A 81 9.26 15.42 3.58
C ASP A 81 8.15 14.63 2.89
N ILE A 82 8.42 13.39 2.50
CA ILE A 82 7.48 12.50 1.83
C ILE A 82 7.50 11.14 2.50
N LEU A 83 6.35 10.69 3.01
CA LEU A 83 6.17 9.34 3.54
C LEU A 83 5.31 8.51 2.58
N ILE A 84 5.80 7.34 2.18
CA ILE A 84 5.07 6.36 1.38
C ILE A 84 4.84 5.10 2.22
N CYS A 85 3.59 4.85 2.62
CA CYS A 85 3.20 3.66 3.35
C CYS A 85 2.81 2.56 2.34
N SER A 86 3.81 1.78 1.87
CA SER A 86 3.62 0.71 0.88
C SER A 86 3.82 -0.69 1.47
N ALA A 87 4.22 -0.82 2.73
CA ALA A 87 4.28 -2.11 3.41
C ALA A 87 2.88 -2.73 3.50
N GLY A 88 2.78 -4.00 3.15
CA GLY A 88 1.53 -4.73 3.22
C GLY A 88 1.73 -6.22 2.94
N ILE A 89 0.80 -7.02 3.41
CA ILE A 89 0.70 -8.46 3.15
C ILE A 89 -0.72 -8.79 2.72
N VAL A 90 -0.87 -9.89 1.99
CA VAL A 90 -2.14 -10.50 1.64
C VAL A 90 -2.00 -12.01 1.76
N GLU A 91 -2.90 -12.61 2.51
CA GLU A 91 -2.98 -14.05 2.74
C GLU A 91 -4.42 -14.48 2.52
N PRO A 92 -4.76 -14.83 1.26
CA PRO A 92 -6.12 -15.22 0.90
C PRO A 92 -6.48 -16.56 1.55
N SER A 93 -7.63 -16.60 2.20
CA SER A 93 -8.23 -17.80 2.77
C SER A 93 -9.73 -17.61 2.88
N ARG A 94 -10.53 -18.67 2.75
CA ARG A 94 -11.94 -18.60 3.13
C ARG A 94 -12.04 -18.23 4.59
N PHE A 95 -13.09 -17.50 4.98
CA PHE A 95 -13.21 -17.01 6.34
C PHE A 95 -13.28 -18.13 7.37
N GLU A 96 -13.95 -19.24 7.02
CA GLU A 96 -14.03 -20.45 7.85
C GLU A 96 -12.70 -21.18 8.05
N ASP A 97 -11.76 -21.00 7.11
CA ASP A 97 -10.43 -21.63 7.10
C ASP A 97 -9.33 -20.70 7.61
N GLN A 98 -9.64 -19.41 7.82
CA GLN A 98 -8.68 -18.40 8.22
C GLN A 98 -8.46 -18.43 9.73
N ASN A 99 -7.21 -18.64 10.15
CA ASN A 99 -6.89 -18.55 11.57
C ASN A 99 -6.84 -17.08 12.06
N GLU A 100 -7.04 -16.88 13.36
CA GLU A 100 -7.09 -15.56 14.00
C GLU A 100 -5.75 -14.82 13.85
N THR A 101 -4.64 -15.53 13.97
CA THR A 101 -3.28 -14.96 13.87
C THR A 101 -3.03 -14.34 12.48
N ASP A 102 -3.49 -14.99 11.40
CA ASP A 102 -3.33 -14.48 10.04
C ASP A 102 -4.24 -13.28 9.79
N PHE A 103 -5.44 -13.28 10.37
CA PHE A 103 -6.33 -12.12 10.33
C PHE A 103 -5.67 -10.92 11.00
N ASP A 104 -5.28 -11.08 12.27
CA ASP A 104 -4.66 -10.03 13.07
C ASP A 104 -3.36 -9.52 12.45
N ARG A 105 -2.56 -10.42 11.89
CA ARG A 105 -1.31 -10.06 11.21
C ARG A 105 -1.54 -9.16 10.00
N GLN A 106 -2.57 -9.41 9.21
CA GLN A 106 -2.92 -8.55 8.08
C GLN A 106 -3.39 -7.17 8.54
N ILE A 107 -4.18 -7.09 9.60
CA ILE A 107 -4.56 -5.80 10.21
C ILE A 107 -3.33 -5.06 10.75
N ALA A 108 -2.49 -5.75 11.52
CA ALA A 108 -1.31 -5.17 12.15
C ALA A 108 -0.33 -4.59 11.10
N VAL A 109 -0.04 -5.34 10.02
CA VAL A 109 0.89 -4.89 8.99
C VAL A 109 0.27 -3.81 8.10
N ASN A 110 -0.93 -4.05 7.56
CA ASN A 110 -1.49 -3.19 6.52
C ASN A 110 -2.05 -1.87 7.07
N LEU A 111 -2.73 -1.93 8.21
CA LEU A 111 -3.37 -0.76 8.83
C LEU A 111 -2.47 -0.16 9.92
N SER A 112 -2.22 -0.90 11.01
CA SER A 112 -1.50 -0.36 12.16
C SER A 112 -0.09 0.09 11.77
N GLY A 113 0.62 -0.67 10.92
CA GLY A 113 1.94 -0.30 10.42
C GLY A 113 1.95 1.02 9.65
N SER A 114 0.91 1.28 8.84
CA SER A 114 0.75 2.57 8.17
C SER A 114 0.48 3.70 9.17
N VAL A 115 -0.36 3.44 10.18
CA VAL A 115 -0.65 4.40 11.27
C VAL A 115 0.60 4.72 12.07
N TYR A 116 1.41 3.72 12.43
CA TYR A 116 2.67 3.93 13.18
C TYR A 116 3.68 4.75 12.38
N ALA A 117 3.83 4.47 11.09
CA ALA A 117 4.73 5.22 10.22
C ALA A 117 4.28 6.70 10.10
N VAL A 118 2.98 6.93 9.89
CA VAL A 118 2.43 8.30 9.86
C VAL A 118 2.65 9.02 11.18
N ARG A 119 2.32 8.37 12.32
CA ARG A 119 2.47 8.95 13.65
C ARG A 119 3.90 9.41 13.93
N ALA A 120 4.90 8.69 13.42
CA ALA A 120 6.31 9.00 13.67
C ALA A 120 6.78 10.31 13.00
N VAL A 121 6.15 10.73 11.89
CA VAL A 121 6.55 11.92 11.12
C VAL A 121 5.54 13.08 11.18
N TYR A 122 4.28 12.79 11.50
CA TYR A 122 3.16 13.71 11.29
C TYR A 122 3.28 15.00 12.09
N ALA A 123 3.64 14.93 13.37
CA ALA A 123 3.78 16.11 14.22
C ALA A 123 4.88 17.07 13.70
N GLN A 124 6.00 16.51 13.23
CA GLN A 124 7.08 17.32 12.67
C GLN A 124 6.69 17.93 11.31
N MET A 125 5.96 17.20 10.47
CA MET A 125 5.41 17.74 9.22
C MET A 125 4.48 18.93 9.49
N GLN A 126 3.58 18.79 10.48
CA GLN A 126 2.69 19.89 10.89
C GLN A 126 3.46 21.10 11.43
N ALA A 127 4.46 20.89 12.29
CA ALA A 127 5.27 21.95 12.85
C ALA A 127 6.04 22.74 11.78
N ARG A 128 6.47 22.06 10.70
CA ARG A 128 7.14 22.71 9.55
C ARG A 128 6.16 23.32 8.54
N GLY A 129 4.86 23.08 8.68
CA GLY A 129 3.85 23.53 7.72
C GLY A 129 3.95 22.86 6.36
N MET A 130 4.64 21.71 6.26
CA MET A 130 4.86 20.98 5.01
C MET A 130 5.09 19.49 5.24
N GLY A 131 4.49 18.68 4.38
CA GLY A 131 4.65 17.23 4.35
C GLY A 131 3.72 16.58 3.36
N ARG A 132 4.10 15.42 2.82
CA ARG A 132 3.28 14.64 1.90
C ARG A 132 3.24 13.20 2.35
N ILE A 133 2.05 12.63 2.45
CA ILE A 133 1.82 11.25 2.87
C ILE A 133 1.05 10.53 1.78
N MET A 134 1.54 9.37 1.35
CA MET A 134 0.82 8.45 0.46
C MET A 134 0.55 7.14 1.18
N LEU A 135 -0.72 6.77 1.30
CA LEU A 135 -1.16 5.48 1.81
C LEU A 135 -1.49 4.54 0.64
N VAL A 136 -0.89 3.35 0.64
CA VAL A 136 -1.15 2.36 -0.40
C VAL A 136 -2.23 1.39 0.05
N SER A 137 -3.46 1.62 -0.42
CA SER A 137 -4.58 0.71 -0.25
C SER A 137 -4.57 -0.35 -1.39
N SER A 138 -5.71 -0.69 -1.95
CA SER A 138 -5.91 -1.68 -3.02
C SER A 138 -7.29 -1.48 -3.65
N GLY A 139 -7.56 -2.09 -4.80
CA GLY A 139 -8.92 -2.33 -5.27
C GLY A 139 -9.79 -3.04 -4.24
N ALA A 140 -9.20 -3.91 -3.39
CA ALA A 140 -9.83 -4.55 -2.25
C ALA A 140 -10.19 -3.58 -1.09
N GLY A 141 -9.79 -2.33 -1.15
CA GLY A 141 -10.27 -1.24 -0.28
C GLY A 141 -11.49 -0.51 -0.82
N LEU A 142 -12.02 -0.95 -1.98
CA LEU A 142 -13.22 -0.39 -2.62
C LEU A 142 -14.38 -1.39 -2.71
N ILE A 143 -14.06 -2.69 -2.66
CA ILE A 143 -15.02 -3.78 -2.77
C ILE A 143 -14.56 -4.99 -1.94
N GLY A 144 -15.52 -5.69 -1.32
CA GLY A 144 -15.24 -6.96 -0.65
C GLY A 144 -15.02 -8.09 -1.66
N ILE A 145 -14.02 -8.91 -1.40
CA ILE A 145 -13.65 -10.06 -2.24
C ILE A 145 -13.72 -11.32 -1.38
N PRO A 146 -14.42 -12.38 -1.80
CA PRO A 146 -14.45 -13.65 -1.08
C PRO A 146 -13.02 -14.19 -0.87
N GLY A 147 -12.74 -14.70 0.33
CA GLY A 147 -11.41 -15.16 0.69
C GLY A 147 -10.38 -14.08 1.01
N TYR A 148 -10.82 -12.81 1.10
CA TYR A 148 -9.95 -11.68 1.44
C TYR A 148 -10.47 -10.87 2.62
N ALA A 149 -11.18 -11.47 3.55
CA ALA A 149 -11.87 -10.76 4.62
C ALA A 149 -10.94 -9.81 5.41
N ALA A 150 -9.82 -10.32 5.94
CA ALA A 150 -8.85 -9.53 6.69
C ALA A 150 -8.18 -8.46 5.82
N TYR A 151 -7.80 -8.85 4.59
CA TYR A 151 -7.17 -7.91 3.64
C TYR A 151 -8.11 -6.77 3.28
N CYS A 152 -9.36 -7.07 2.88
CA CYS A 152 -10.37 -6.06 2.60
C CYS A 152 -10.60 -5.16 3.81
N ALA A 153 -10.80 -5.72 5.00
CA ALA A 153 -10.98 -4.95 6.23
C ALA A 153 -9.83 -3.95 6.44
N SER A 154 -8.58 -4.42 6.33
CA SER A 154 -7.40 -3.57 6.49
C SER A 154 -7.32 -2.45 5.45
N LYS A 155 -7.66 -2.73 4.18
CA LYS A 155 -7.55 -1.78 3.06
C LYS A 155 -8.72 -0.78 3.01
N PHE A 156 -9.92 -1.18 3.46
CA PHE A 156 -11.04 -0.25 3.68
C PHE A 156 -10.76 0.69 4.86
N ALA A 157 -10.23 0.17 5.97
CA ALA A 157 -9.88 0.98 7.14
C ALA A 157 -8.86 2.08 6.81
N LEU A 158 -7.89 1.80 5.93
CA LEU A 158 -6.94 2.82 5.45
C LEU A 158 -7.65 4.00 4.76
N ARG A 159 -8.79 3.78 4.09
CA ARG A 159 -9.54 4.87 3.46
C ARG A 159 -10.11 5.82 4.51
N GLY A 160 -10.80 5.29 5.53
CA GLY A 160 -11.34 6.11 6.62
C GLY A 160 -10.22 6.85 7.37
N PHE A 161 -9.09 6.17 7.63
CA PHE A 161 -7.92 6.81 8.22
C PHE A 161 -7.38 7.96 7.34
N ALA A 162 -7.26 7.75 6.03
CA ALA A 162 -6.79 8.79 5.10
C ALA A 162 -7.72 10.01 5.05
N GLU A 163 -9.04 9.79 5.06
CA GLU A 163 -10.06 10.86 5.02
C GLU A 163 -9.97 11.75 6.28
N ALA A 164 -9.88 11.13 7.47
CA ALA A 164 -9.71 11.83 8.73
C ALA A 164 -8.38 12.61 8.75
N LEU A 165 -7.27 11.92 8.45
CA LEU A 165 -5.94 12.52 8.48
C LEU A 165 -5.79 13.68 7.49
N ARG A 166 -6.42 13.60 6.32
CA ARG A 166 -6.45 14.69 5.34
C ARG A 166 -7.14 15.93 5.89
N SER A 167 -8.25 15.76 6.57
CA SER A 167 -9.02 16.88 7.14
C SER A 167 -8.24 17.59 8.24
N GLU A 168 -7.51 16.84 9.06
CA GLU A 168 -6.66 17.37 10.13
C GLU A 168 -5.35 17.99 9.61
N GLY A 169 -4.76 17.39 8.57
CA GLY A 169 -3.43 17.77 8.06
C GLY A 169 -3.46 18.99 7.13
N ARG A 170 -4.51 19.10 6.30
CA ARG A 170 -4.59 20.14 5.26
C ARG A 170 -4.46 21.57 5.80
N PRO A 171 -5.10 21.97 6.90
CA PRO A 171 -4.93 23.31 7.47
C PRO A 171 -3.52 23.59 7.99
N LYS A 172 -2.73 22.53 8.21
CA LYS A 172 -1.36 22.57 8.74
C LYS A 172 -0.29 22.27 7.68
N GLY A 173 -0.65 22.36 6.39
CA GLY A 173 0.29 22.20 5.27
C GLY A 173 0.67 20.74 4.98
N VAL A 174 0.01 19.73 5.59
CA VAL A 174 0.27 18.32 5.31
C VAL A 174 -0.71 17.79 4.27
N THR A 175 -0.19 17.33 3.14
CA THR A 175 -0.98 16.71 2.08
C THR A 175 -1.05 15.21 2.29
N VAL A 176 -2.26 14.65 2.31
CA VAL A 176 -2.50 13.22 2.40
C VAL A 176 -3.08 12.72 1.08
N SER A 177 -2.59 11.59 0.62
CA SER A 177 -3.06 10.87 -0.57
C SER A 177 -3.28 9.41 -0.23
N ILE A 178 -4.27 8.80 -0.88
CA ILE A 178 -4.49 7.35 -0.84
C ILE A 178 -4.62 6.82 -2.26
N CYS A 179 -4.01 5.67 -2.54
CA CYS A 179 -4.12 5.02 -3.85
C CYS A 179 -4.72 3.62 -3.75
N PHE A 180 -5.40 3.21 -4.82
CA PHE A 180 -6.10 1.92 -4.92
C PHE A 180 -5.57 1.13 -6.12
N PRO A 181 -4.34 0.55 -6.02
CA PRO A 181 -3.75 -0.21 -7.12
C PRO A 181 -4.58 -1.45 -7.48
N PRO A 182 -4.60 -1.84 -8.79
CA PRO A 182 -5.06 -3.16 -9.22
C PRO A 182 -4.01 -4.22 -8.90
N ASP A 183 -4.26 -5.47 -9.32
CA ASP A 183 -3.23 -6.51 -9.35
C ASP A 183 -1.98 -5.95 -10.03
N THR A 184 -0.86 -6.01 -9.31
CA THR A 184 0.40 -5.42 -9.74
C THR A 184 1.49 -6.49 -9.74
N GLN A 185 2.27 -6.58 -10.81
CA GLN A 185 3.37 -7.54 -10.96
C GLN A 185 4.41 -7.31 -9.85
N THR A 186 4.36 -8.17 -8.85
CA THR A 186 5.20 -8.13 -7.65
C THR A 186 5.38 -9.55 -7.11
N PRO A 187 6.44 -9.82 -6.34
CA PRO A 187 6.61 -11.12 -5.67
C PRO A 187 5.44 -11.45 -4.71
N GLN A 188 4.72 -10.45 -4.22
CA GLN A 188 3.53 -10.63 -3.40
C GLN A 188 2.37 -11.21 -4.22
N LEU A 189 2.11 -10.69 -5.43
CA LEU A 189 1.05 -11.18 -6.30
C LEU A 189 1.27 -12.64 -6.72
N GLU A 190 2.52 -13.04 -6.93
CA GLU A 190 2.85 -14.43 -7.27
C GLU A 190 2.45 -15.38 -6.13
N ARG A 191 2.82 -15.05 -4.88
CA ARG A 191 2.42 -15.83 -3.69
C ARG A 191 0.91 -15.82 -3.47
N GLU A 192 0.29 -14.66 -3.61
CA GLU A 192 -1.15 -14.48 -3.48
C GLU A 192 -1.93 -15.38 -4.44
N ARG A 193 -1.54 -15.41 -5.71
CA ARG A 193 -2.23 -16.21 -6.74
C ARG A 193 -2.18 -17.69 -6.45
N ALA A 194 -1.10 -18.20 -5.90
CA ALA A 194 -0.97 -19.60 -5.52
C ALA A 194 -1.94 -20.04 -4.40
N ALA A 195 -2.34 -19.09 -3.55
CA ALA A 195 -3.24 -19.32 -2.41
C ALA A 195 -4.69 -18.84 -2.66
N ARG A 196 -4.98 -18.30 -3.85
CA ARG A 196 -6.26 -17.64 -4.14
C ARG A 196 -7.42 -18.64 -4.18
N PRO A 197 -8.49 -18.46 -3.36
CA PRO A 197 -9.69 -19.29 -3.44
C PRO A 197 -10.38 -19.20 -4.82
N ALA A 198 -11.01 -20.29 -5.25
CA ALA A 198 -11.67 -20.35 -6.56
C ALA A 198 -12.77 -19.29 -6.76
N GLU A 199 -13.46 -18.93 -5.68
CA GLU A 199 -14.47 -17.87 -5.67
C GLU A 199 -13.86 -16.51 -5.98
N ALA A 200 -12.67 -16.22 -5.44
CA ALA A 200 -11.96 -14.98 -5.70
C ALA A 200 -11.42 -14.94 -7.14
N GLU A 201 -10.86 -16.06 -7.63
CA GLU A 201 -10.34 -16.13 -8.99
C GLU A 201 -11.41 -15.82 -10.04
N VAL A 202 -12.63 -16.31 -9.83
CA VAL A 202 -13.75 -16.05 -10.74
C VAL A 202 -14.19 -14.58 -10.72
N ILE A 203 -14.06 -13.91 -9.59
CA ILE A 203 -14.46 -12.48 -9.43
C ILE A 203 -13.38 -11.54 -9.94
N MET A 204 -12.14 -11.76 -9.54
CA MET A 204 -11.00 -10.90 -9.91
C MET A 204 -10.64 -11.06 -11.38
N GLY A 205 -11.01 -12.20 -11.98
CA GLY A 205 -10.84 -12.47 -13.39
C GLY A 205 -9.37 -12.62 -13.80
N GLN A 206 -9.16 -12.75 -15.10
CA GLN A 206 -7.82 -12.83 -15.69
C GLN A 206 -7.36 -11.45 -16.21
N VAL A 207 -7.59 -10.41 -15.42
CA VAL A 207 -7.10 -9.08 -15.81
C VAL A 207 -5.58 -9.08 -15.75
N LYS A 208 -4.94 -8.64 -16.83
CA LYS A 208 -3.48 -8.52 -16.88
C LYS A 208 -3.00 -7.55 -15.80
N PRO A 209 -2.12 -8.00 -14.90
CA PRO A 209 -1.58 -7.12 -13.86
C PRO A 209 -0.83 -5.93 -14.46
N TRP A 210 -0.87 -4.80 -13.78
CA TRP A 210 -0.05 -3.66 -14.13
C TRP A 210 1.39 -3.86 -13.67
N SER A 211 2.36 -3.25 -14.38
CA SER A 211 3.72 -3.25 -13.86
C SER A 211 3.85 -2.33 -12.64
N ALA A 212 4.79 -2.65 -11.74
CA ALA A 212 5.06 -1.83 -10.55
C ALA A 212 5.49 -0.41 -10.93
N GLU A 213 6.24 -0.25 -12.02
CA GLU A 213 6.69 1.04 -12.55
C GLU A 213 5.53 1.91 -13.02
N ARG A 214 4.54 1.31 -13.71
CA ARG A 214 3.35 2.04 -14.17
C ARG A 214 2.53 2.55 -12.99
N VAL A 215 2.35 1.70 -11.97
CA VAL A 215 1.66 2.07 -10.72
C VAL A 215 2.43 3.17 -10.00
N ALA A 216 3.73 3.02 -9.79
CA ALA A 216 4.59 3.99 -9.12
C ALA A 216 4.58 5.35 -9.81
N ASN A 217 4.70 5.39 -11.14
CA ASN A 217 4.65 6.63 -11.92
C ASN A 217 3.32 7.38 -11.73
N GLN A 218 2.20 6.66 -11.70
CA GLN A 218 0.89 7.29 -11.47
C GLN A 218 0.74 7.78 -10.02
N MET A 219 1.23 7.03 -9.03
CA MET A 219 1.25 7.43 -7.63
C MET A 219 2.06 8.72 -7.43
N VAL A 220 3.29 8.76 -7.92
CA VAL A 220 4.18 9.91 -7.76
C VAL A 220 3.60 11.15 -8.43
N ARG A 221 3.09 11.03 -9.67
CA ARG A 221 2.42 12.14 -10.37
C ARG A 221 1.19 12.67 -9.61
N ALA A 222 0.44 11.79 -8.97
CA ALA A 222 -0.73 12.18 -8.19
C ALA A 222 -0.33 12.90 -6.89
N LEU A 223 0.70 12.40 -6.21
CA LEU A 223 1.27 13.03 -5.03
C LEU A 223 1.84 14.41 -5.33
N ASP A 224 2.57 14.56 -6.44
CA ASP A 224 3.11 15.86 -6.89
C ASP A 224 2.01 16.89 -7.15
N ARG A 225 0.82 16.44 -7.56
CA ARG A 225 -0.37 17.28 -7.82
C ARG A 225 -1.27 17.47 -6.60
N GLY A 226 -0.90 16.93 -5.44
CA GLY A 226 -1.71 16.98 -4.22
C GLY A 226 -3.08 16.28 -4.33
N ARG A 227 -3.22 15.28 -5.20
CA ARG A 227 -4.46 14.53 -5.36
C ARG A 227 -4.70 13.64 -4.15
N PHE A 228 -5.90 13.71 -3.58
CA PHE A 228 -6.26 12.89 -2.43
C PHE A 228 -6.42 11.41 -2.82
N GLU A 229 -7.27 11.11 -3.80
CA GLU A 229 -7.53 9.73 -4.23
C GLU A 229 -6.91 9.44 -5.59
N VAL A 230 -6.28 8.27 -5.70
CA VAL A 230 -5.60 7.81 -6.91
C VAL A 230 -6.17 6.46 -7.34
N TYR A 231 -6.90 6.45 -8.43
CA TYR A 231 -7.51 5.26 -9.04
C TYR A 231 -6.78 4.85 -10.31
N PHE A 232 -6.69 3.57 -10.57
CA PHE A 232 -5.98 2.98 -11.70
C PHE A 232 -6.96 2.35 -12.69
N GLY A 233 -7.27 3.09 -13.74
CA GLY A 233 -8.25 2.70 -14.75
C GLY A 233 -9.69 3.05 -14.38
N LEU A 234 -10.59 2.91 -15.37
CA LEU A 234 -11.98 3.35 -15.25
C LEU A 234 -12.79 2.50 -14.25
N THR A 235 -12.50 1.20 -14.17
CA THR A 235 -13.23 0.29 -13.27
C THR A 235 -13.02 0.70 -11.80
N LEU A 236 -11.76 0.90 -11.36
CA LEU A 236 -11.47 1.30 -9.99
C LEU A 236 -11.95 2.72 -9.70
N LEU A 237 -11.92 3.61 -10.69
CA LEU A 237 -12.50 4.95 -10.57
C LEU A 237 -14.01 4.87 -10.34
N ALA A 238 -14.72 4.06 -11.12
CA ALA A 238 -16.18 3.87 -10.98
C ALA A 238 -16.53 3.25 -9.62
N LEU A 239 -15.80 2.22 -9.19
CA LEU A 239 -15.93 1.63 -7.86
C LEU A 239 -15.69 2.64 -6.74
N GLY A 240 -14.66 3.46 -6.85
CA GLY A 240 -14.32 4.44 -5.81
C GLY A 240 -15.30 5.61 -5.71
N ARG A 241 -15.87 6.07 -6.83
CA ARG A 241 -16.73 7.24 -6.90
C ARG A 241 -18.22 6.93 -6.85
N PHE A 242 -18.62 5.79 -7.40
CA PHE A 242 -20.02 5.43 -7.61
C PHE A 242 -20.39 4.11 -6.93
N ALA A 243 -19.62 3.65 -5.94
CA ALA A 243 -19.85 2.38 -5.23
C ALA A 243 -21.33 2.20 -4.80
N PRO A 244 -22.02 3.17 -4.16
CA PRO A 244 -23.40 3.00 -3.73
C PRO A 244 -24.36 2.69 -4.88
N LEU A 245 -24.13 3.26 -6.07
CA LEU A 245 -24.98 3.07 -7.24
C LEU A 245 -24.70 1.76 -7.97
N VAL A 246 -23.43 1.34 -8.03
CA VAL A 246 -23.04 0.15 -8.79
C VAL A 246 -23.02 -1.12 -7.94
N ARG A 247 -23.01 -1.00 -6.61
CA ARG A 247 -22.92 -2.10 -5.65
C ARG A 247 -23.99 -3.19 -5.86
N PRO A 248 -25.29 -2.88 -5.97
CA PRO A 248 -26.30 -3.92 -6.14
C PRO A 248 -26.08 -4.78 -7.39
N LEU A 249 -25.61 -4.17 -8.47
CA LEU A 249 -25.29 -4.87 -9.71
C LEU A 249 -24.06 -5.76 -9.58
N ILE A 250 -23.06 -5.27 -8.88
CA ILE A 250 -21.82 -6.02 -8.61
C ILE A 250 -22.11 -7.21 -7.70
N ASP A 251 -22.86 -7.02 -6.60
CA ASP A 251 -23.22 -8.07 -5.66
C ASP A 251 -24.03 -9.18 -6.39
N TRP A 252 -25.01 -8.80 -7.21
CA TRP A 252 -25.74 -9.75 -8.07
C TRP A 252 -24.81 -10.52 -9.01
N HIS A 253 -23.85 -9.83 -9.64
CA HIS A 253 -22.88 -10.45 -10.54
C HIS A 253 -21.96 -11.43 -9.80
N PHE A 254 -21.48 -11.06 -8.62
CA PHE A 254 -20.63 -11.90 -7.77
C PHE A 254 -21.38 -13.15 -7.32
N ASP A 255 -22.59 -12.99 -6.78
CA ASP A 255 -23.43 -14.10 -6.36
C ASP A 255 -23.68 -15.12 -7.48
N ARG A 256 -23.92 -14.61 -8.69
CA ARG A 256 -24.14 -15.48 -9.85
C ARG A 256 -22.88 -16.26 -10.23
N ARG A 257 -21.70 -15.64 -10.15
CA ARG A 257 -20.42 -16.29 -10.46
C ARG A 257 -20.03 -17.30 -9.38
N ILE A 258 -20.13 -16.96 -8.13
CA ILE A 258 -19.83 -17.83 -6.98
C ILE A 258 -20.71 -19.07 -7.01
N ARG A 259 -22.02 -18.92 -7.25
CA ARG A 259 -22.95 -20.05 -7.37
C ARG A 259 -22.55 -21.04 -8.46
N ARG A 260 -21.97 -20.58 -9.56
CA ARG A 260 -21.47 -21.47 -10.63
C ARG A 260 -20.26 -22.30 -10.18
N VAL A 261 -19.31 -21.67 -9.47
CA VAL A 261 -18.13 -22.36 -8.94
C VAL A 261 -18.53 -23.46 -7.96
N ARG A 262 -19.43 -23.15 -7.01
CA ARG A 262 -19.91 -24.13 -6.02
C ARG A 262 -20.63 -25.31 -6.65
N LYS A 263 -21.39 -25.10 -7.72
CA LYS A 263 -22.06 -26.21 -8.45
C LYS A 263 -21.07 -27.14 -9.16
N VAL A 264 -19.93 -26.63 -9.59
CA VAL A 264 -18.88 -27.44 -10.26
C VAL A 264 -18.04 -28.17 -9.21
N ALA A 265 -17.74 -27.57 -8.08
CA ALA A 265 -16.96 -28.17 -6.99
C ALA A 265 -17.74 -29.24 -6.18
N GLY A 266 -19.06 -29.21 -6.21
CA GLY A 266 -19.93 -30.18 -5.54
C GLY A 266 -20.34 -31.39 -6.44
N ARG A 267 -19.75 -31.51 -7.62
CA ARG A 267 -19.80 -32.69 -8.51
C ARG A 267 -18.47 -33.42 -8.53
#